data_27cb3900c277bddae7dfac11af70d4f6
#
_entry.id   27cb3900c277bddae7dfac11af70d4f6
#
_cell.length_a   1.000
_cell.length_b   1.000
_cell.length_c   1.000
_cell.angle_alpha   90.00
_cell.angle_beta   90.00
_cell.angle_gamma   90.00
#
_symmetry.space_group_name_H-M   'P 1'
#
loop_
_entity.id
_entity.type
_entity.pdbx_description
1 polymer ?
#
loop_
_entity_poly.entity_id
_entity_poly.type
_entity_poly.pdbx_seq_one_letter_code
_entity_poly.pdbx_strand_id
1 'polypeptide(L)'
;MNYSEMTKEQLLNEKSALEKQYEDYKAMNLNLDMSRGKPSTEQLNISSRILDILTSDSDCSTEKGFDCRNYGLMDGITEIKPIFAKMMQVDPDMIMVGGNSSLNMMFDTISLFMTKSPVEGEKPWLEVKNRKFLCPAPGYDRHFGITEYFGFEMITIPMTSEGPDMDMVEELVSTDPAIKGIWCVPKYSNPQ
;
A
#
# COMPACT_ATOMS: atom_id res chain seq x y z
N MET A 1 -17.33 24.30 -6.25
CA MET A 1 -18.59 25.07 -6.29
C MET A 1 -19.26 24.85 -4.95
N ASN A 2 -19.64 25.93 -4.24
CA ASN A 2 -20.25 25.82 -2.89
C ASN A 2 -21.77 25.97 -3.01
N TYR A 3 -22.52 24.90 -2.95
CA TYR A 3 -23.98 24.90 -3.09
C TYR A 3 -24.70 25.69 -2.00
N SER A 4 -24.10 25.87 -0.82
CA SER A 4 -24.70 26.65 0.28
C SER A 4 -24.79 28.14 0.02
N GLU A 5 -24.05 28.66 -0.97
CA GLU A 5 -24.00 30.07 -1.35
C GLU A 5 -24.88 30.40 -2.57
N MET A 6 -25.49 29.37 -3.17
CA MET A 6 -26.29 29.52 -4.38
C MET A 6 -27.74 29.94 -4.05
N THR A 7 -28.31 30.79 -4.90
CA THR A 7 -29.74 31.09 -4.85
C THR A 7 -30.57 29.88 -5.28
N LYS A 8 -31.85 29.89 -4.91
CA LYS A 8 -32.80 28.84 -5.31
C LYS A 8 -32.87 28.68 -6.85
N GLU A 9 -32.82 29.74 -7.60
CA GLU A 9 -32.86 29.72 -9.06
C GLU A 9 -31.58 29.08 -9.63
N GLN A 10 -30.41 29.44 -9.09
CA GLN A 10 -29.13 28.85 -9.47
C GLN A 10 -29.10 27.35 -9.17
N LEU A 11 -29.60 26.90 -8.01
CA LEU A 11 -29.71 25.49 -7.65
C LEU A 11 -30.64 24.72 -8.58
N LEU A 12 -31.76 25.30 -9.00
CA LEU A 12 -32.69 24.68 -9.94
C LEU A 12 -32.05 24.52 -11.33
N ASN A 13 -31.33 25.53 -11.79
CA ASN A 13 -30.61 25.45 -13.07
C ASN A 13 -29.50 24.40 -13.03
N GLU A 14 -28.71 24.37 -11.95
CA GLU A 14 -27.67 23.37 -11.75
C GLU A 14 -28.25 21.96 -11.67
N LYS A 15 -29.34 21.77 -10.94
CA LYS A 15 -30.05 20.50 -10.86
C LYS A 15 -30.46 20.02 -12.25
N SER A 16 -31.08 20.90 -13.07
CA SER A 16 -31.53 20.55 -14.43
C SER A 16 -30.35 20.19 -15.34
N ALA A 17 -29.21 20.88 -15.19
CA ALA A 17 -28.00 20.56 -15.95
C ALA A 17 -27.43 19.19 -15.57
N LEU A 18 -27.37 18.89 -14.27
CA LEU A 18 -26.88 17.61 -13.76
C LEU A 18 -27.83 16.46 -14.12
N GLU A 19 -29.15 16.67 -14.05
CA GLU A 19 -30.14 15.66 -14.47
C GLU A 19 -29.98 15.31 -15.96
N LYS A 20 -29.80 16.33 -16.82
CA LYS A 20 -29.52 16.10 -18.23
C LYS A 20 -28.23 15.33 -18.43
N GLN A 21 -27.14 15.71 -17.77
CA GLN A 21 -25.85 15.03 -17.87
C GLN A 21 -25.95 13.58 -17.40
N TYR A 22 -26.71 13.32 -16.36
CA TYR A 22 -26.94 11.97 -15.86
C TYR A 22 -27.70 11.10 -16.88
N GLU A 23 -28.76 11.62 -17.50
CA GLU A 23 -29.49 10.90 -18.55
C GLU A 23 -28.63 10.68 -19.80
N ASP A 24 -27.78 11.64 -20.17
CA ASP A 24 -26.83 11.48 -21.28
C ASP A 24 -25.84 10.32 -20.99
N TYR A 25 -25.30 10.21 -19.76
CA TYR A 25 -24.45 9.08 -19.36
C TYR A 25 -25.20 7.75 -19.36
N LYS A 26 -26.44 7.73 -18.89
CA LYS A 26 -27.28 6.51 -18.95
C LYS A 26 -27.51 6.04 -20.38
N ALA A 27 -27.75 6.96 -21.31
CA ALA A 27 -27.95 6.66 -22.71
C ALA A 27 -26.72 6.06 -23.40
N MET A 28 -25.52 6.30 -22.87
CA MET A 28 -24.27 5.70 -23.37
C MET A 28 -24.16 4.19 -23.13
N ASN A 29 -25.02 3.61 -22.29
CA ASN A 29 -24.99 2.19 -21.89
C ASN A 29 -23.60 1.70 -21.45
N LEU A 30 -22.88 2.52 -20.70
CA LEU A 30 -21.54 2.21 -20.23
C LEU A 30 -21.58 1.00 -19.29
N ASN A 31 -20.73 0.01 -19.54
CA ASN A 31 -20.52 -1.13 -18.65
C ASN A 31 -19.21 -0.92 -17.88
N LEU A 32 -19.25 -0.07 -16.86
CA LEU A 32 -18.11 0.30 -16.04
C LEU A 32 -18.17 -0.44 -14.70
N ASP A 33 -17.09 -1.12 -14.33
CA ASP A 33 -16.91 -1.71 -13.02
C ASP A 33 -15.91 -0.86 -12.22
N MET A 34 -16.41 -0.17 -11.21
CA MET A 34 -15.61 0.64 -10.29
C MET A 34 -15.36 -0.05 -8.93
N SER A 35 -15.77 -1.31 -8.80
CA SER A 35 -15.68 -2.03 -7.53
C SER A 35 -14.24 -2.39 -7.15
N ARG A 36 -13.33 -2.46 -8.13
CA ARG A 36 -11.92 -2.77 -7.92
C ARG A 36 -11.03 -2.06 -8.94
N GLY A 37 -9.94 -1.44 -8.46
CA GLY A 37 -8.86 -0.94 -9.29
C GLY A 37 -8.04 -2.10 -9.86
N LYS A 38 -8.30 -2.48 -11.11
CA LYS A 38 -7.55 -3.50 -11.84
C LYS A 38 -6.93 -2.89 -13.09
N PRO A 39 -5.68 -3.24 -13.44
CA PRO A 39 -5.10 -2.84 -14.72
C PRO A 39 -5.95 -3.37 -15.88
N SER A 40 -6.10 -2.57 -16.95
CA SER A 40 -6.74 -3.02 -18.17
C SER A 40 -5.87 -4.04 -18.92
N THR A 41 -6.47 -4.75 -19.87
CA THR A 41 -5.73 -5.70 -20.72
C THR A 41 -4.59 -5.02 -21.47
N GLU A 42 -4.80 -3.80 -21.96
CA GLU A 42 -3.77 -3.02 -22.65
C GLU A 42 -2.60 -2.69 -21.73
N GLN A 43 -2.87 -2.32 -20.48
CA GLN A 43 -1.83 -2.07 -19.47
C GLN A 43 -1.04 -3.34 -19.14
N LEU A 44 -1.72 -4.47 -19.00
CA LEU A 44 -1.06 -5.77 -18.74
C LEU A 44 -0.21 -6.21 -19.93
N ASN A 45 -0.65 -5.94 -21.17
CA ASN A 45 0.09 -6.30 -22.38
C ASN A 45 1.43 -5.55 -22.52
N ILE A 46 1.61 -4.39 -21.88
CA ILE A 46 2.89 -3.67 -21.88
C ILE A 46 4.04 -4.54 -21.36
N SER A 47 3.78 -5.36 -20.35
CA SER A 47 4.78 -6.23 -19.73
C SER A 47 4.71 -7.70 -20.16
N SER A 48 3.81 -8.09 -21.07
CA SER A 48 3.60 -9.48 -21.48
C SER A 48 4.85 -10.18 -21.98
N ARG A 49 5.76 -9.44 -22.64
CA ARG A 49 7.04 -9.98 -23.13
C ARG A 49 8.00 -10.45 -22.03
N ILE A 50 7.73 -10.10 -20.78
CA ILE A 50 8.49 -10.66 -19.64
C ILE A 50 8.40 -12.20 -19.61
N LEU A 51 7.27 -12.76 -20.05
CA LEU A 51 7.05 -14.21 -20.07
C LEU A 51 7.95 -14.94 -21.10
N ASP A 52 8.46 -14.22 -22.08
CA ASP A 52 9.30 -14.78 -23.16
C ASP A 52 10.81 -14.64 -22.87
N ILE A 53 11.19 -13.97 -21.80
CA ILE A 53 12.60 -13.67 -21.46
C ILE A 53 13.31 -14.95 -20.97
N LEU A 54 12.62 -15.76 -20.17
CA LEU A 54 13.19 -17.00 -19.65
C LEU A 54 12.64 -18.19 -20.43
N THR A 55 13.58 -18.96 -21.01
CA THR A 55 13.30 -20.22 -21.73
C THR A 55 14.11 -21.35 -21.10
N SER A 56 13.92 -22.57 -21.57
CA SER A 56 14.73 -23.72 -21.13
C SER A 56 16.23 -23.55 -21.38
N ASP A 57 16.60 -22.68 -22.33
CA ASP A 57 17.99 -22.46 -22.73
C ASP A 57 18.60 -21.19 -22.11
N SER A 58 17.84 -20.48 -21.27
CA SER A 58 18.30 -19.27 -20.60
C SER A 58 19.35 -19.59 -19.53
N ASP A 59 20.39 -18.77 -19.46
CA ASP A 59 21.28 -18.76 -18.29
C ASP A 59 20.52 -18.16 -17.10
N CYS A 60 20.35 -18.99 -16.06
CA CYS A 60 19.68 -18.63 -14.82
C CYS A 60 20.67 -18.31 -13.69
N SER A 61 21.93 -18.05 -14.01
CA SER A 61 22.96 -17.74 -13.03
C SER A 61 23.04 -16.24 -12.75
N THR A 62 23.28 -15.90 -11.48
CA THR A 62 23.68 -14.52 -11.12
C THR A 62 25.08 -14.22 -11.63
N GLU A 63 25.48 -12.93 -11.66
CA GLU A 63 26.86 -12.51 -11.99
C GLU A 63 27.92 -13.19 -11.10
N LYS A 64 27.54 -13.60 -9.88
CA LYS A 64 28.40 -14.32 -8.94
C LYS A 64 28.34 -15.84 -9.10
N GLY A 65 27.63 -16.35 -10.10
CA GLY A 65 27.56 -17.77 -10.44
C GLY A 65 26.57 -18.58 -9.57
N PHE A 66 25.65 -17.92 -8.86
CA PHE A 66 24.58 -18.63 -8.16
C PHE A 66 23.46 -18.99 -9.13
N ASP A 67 23.07 -20.25 -9.17
CA ASP A 67 21.96 -20.73 -9.98
C ASP A 67 20.62 -20.37 -9.32
N CYS A 68 19.90 -19.40 -9.91
CA CYS A 68 18.64 -18.88 -9.39
C CYS A 68 17.49 -19.90 -9.35
N ARG A 69 17.66 -21.08 -9.96
CA ARG A 69 16.72 -22.19 -9.85
C ARG A 69 16.87 -22.97 -8.54
N ASN A 70 17.91 -22.64 -7.77
CA ASN A 70 18.18 -23.24 -6.47
C ASN A 70 17.73 -22.31 -5.32
N TYR A 71 17.72 -22.84 -4.12
CA TYR A 71 17.42 -22.09 -2.89
C TYR A 71 18.71 -21.61 -2.21
N GLY A 72 18.59 -20.65 -1.27
CA GLY A 72 19.73 -20.21 -0.43
C GLY A 72 19.94 -18.71 -0.38
N LEU A 73 19.29 -17.93 -1.23
CA LEU A 73 19.27 -16.45 -1.14
C LEU A 73 17.96 -16.01 -0.49
N MET A 74 18.04 -15.58 0.77
CA MET A 74 16.85 -15.28 1.58
C MET A 74 16.31 -13.87 1.37
N ASP A 75 17.11 -12.96 0.85
CA ASP A 75 16.82 -11.53 0.74
C ASP A 75 16.87 -11.03 -0.72
N GLY A 76 16.92 -11.97 -1.68
CA GLY A 76 16.96 -11.70 -3.12
C GLY A 76 18.36 -11.76 -3.72
N ILE A 77 18.42 -11.77 -5.05
CA ILE A 77 19.68 -11.73 -5.80
C ILE A 77 20.29 -10.34 -5.74
N THR A 78 21.62 -10.28 -5.83
CA THR A 78 22.36 -9.01 -5.70
C THR A 78 22.02 -8.00 -6.79
N GLU A 79 21.64 -8.46 -7.97
CA GLU A 79 21.34 -7.64 -9.14
C GLU A 79 20.02 -6.87 -9.02
N ILE A 80 19.03 -7.43 -8.30
CA ILE A 80 17.73 -6.79 -8.15
C ILE A 80 17.71 -5.69 -7.09
N LYS A 81 18.57 -5.80 -6.06
CA LYS A 81 18.60 -4.87 -4.93
C LYS A 81 18.90 -3.42 -5.37
N PRO A 82 19.90 -3.12 -6.21
CA PRO A 82 20.14 -1.77 -6.67
C PRO A 82 18.98 -1.16 -7.48
N ILE A 83 18.20 -2.00 -8.19
CA ILE A 83 17.04 -1.54 -8.95
C ILE A 83 15.96 -1.03 -8.00
N PHE A 84 15.60 -1.83 -6.99
CA PHE A 84 14.62 -1.41 -5.99
C PHE A 84 15.13 -0.30 -5.07
N ALA A 85 16.40 -0.32 -4.70
CA ALA A 85 17.04 0.72 -3.91
C ALA A 85 16.90 2.10 -4.58
N LYS A 86 17.14 2.17 -5.89
CA LYS A 86 16.94 3.40 -6.68
C LYS A 86 15.47 3.83 -6.70
N MET A 87 14.52 2.89 -6.84
CA MET A 87 13.09 3.19 -6.85
C MET A 87 12.59 3.68 -5.48
N MET A 88 13.11 3.11 -4.40
CA MET A 88 12.72 3.41 -3.03
C MET A 88 13.56 4.52 -2.39
N GLN A 89 14.64 4.96 -3.04
CA GLN A 89 15.58 5.99 -2.54
C GLN A 89 16.24 5.60 -1.21
N VAL A 90 16.65 4.34 -1.09
CA VAL A 90 17.35 3.79 0.07
C VAL A 90 18.62 3.07 -0.35
N ASP A 91 19.47 2.68 0.60
CA ASP A 91 20.66 1.88 0.34
C ASP A 91 20.27 0.45 -0.09
N PRO A 92 20.97 -0.15 -1.09
CA PRO A 92 20.74 -1.55 -1.49
C PRO A 92 20.79 -2.57 -0.35
N ASP A 93 21.60 -2.32 0.67
CA ASP A 93 21.71 -3.20 1.84
C ASP A 93 20.43 -3.17 2.73
N MET A 94 19.59 -2.16 2.55
CA MET A 94 18.28 -2.07 3.21
C MET A 94 17.16 -2.77 2.44
N ILE A 95 17.46 -3.37 1.28
CA ILE A 95 16.45 -4.06 0.45
C ILE A 95 16.42 -5.54 0.78
N MET A 96 15.22 -6.00 1.11
CA MET A 96 14.86 -7.43 1.16
C MET A 96 13.78 -7.69 0.12
N VAL A 97 14.06 -8.61 -0.80
CA VAL A 97 13.12 -8.98 -1.86
C VAL A 97 12.35 -10.22 -1.42
N GLY A 98 11.04 -10.11 -1.39
CA GLY A 98 10.13 -11.20 -1.02
C GLY A 98 9.26 -11.67 -2.18
N GLY A 99 8.14 -12.29 -1.84
CA GLY A 99 7.15 -12.74 -2.80
C GLY A 99 6.42 -11.59 -3.52
N ASN A 100 5.52 -11.96 -4.42
CA ASN A 100 4.77 -11.01 -5.25
C ASN A 100 3.52 -10.42 -4.59
N SER A 101 3.24 -10.73 -3.32
CA SER A 101 2.11 -10.20 -2.56
C SER A 101 2.59 -9.32 -1.43
N SER A 102 2.40 -7.99 -1.58
CA SER A 102 2.72 -7.03 -0.53
C SER A 102 1.94 -7.29 0.77
N LEU A 103 0.67 -7.72 0.68
CA LEU A 103 -0.12 -8.04 1.87
C LEU A 103 0.45 -9.24 2.64
N ASN A 104 0.95 -10.27 1.95
CA ASN A 104 1.61 -11.39 2.62
C ASN A 104 2.88 -10.92 3.32
N MET A 105 3.71 -10.11 2.65
CA MET A 105 4.92 -9.57 3.25
C MET A 105 4.63 -8.69 4.48
N MET A 106 3.59 -7.87 4.42
CA MET A 106 3.12 -7.06 5.56
C MET A 106 2.65 -7.95 6.72
N PHE A 107 1.86 -8.99 6.43
CA PHE A 107 1.40 -9.94 7.43
C PHE A 107 2.58 -10.68 8.08
N ASP A 108 3.51 -11.19 7.28
CA ASP A 108 4.69 -11.92 7.76
C ASP A 108 5.59 -11.02 8.61
N THR A 109 5.75 -9.74 8.22
CA THR A 109 6.52 -8.76 8.98
C THR A 109 5.91 -8.51 10.35
N ILE A 110 4.60 -8.24 10.41
CA ILE A 110 3.90 -8.05 11.69
C ILE A 110 3.97 -9.34 12.52
N SER A 111 3.74 -10.50 11.91
CA SER A 111 3.82 -11.81 12.59
C SER A 111 5.21 -12.04 13.20
N LEU A 112 6.27 -11.70 12.48
CA LEU A 112 7.63 -11.78 13.00
C LEU A 112 7.82 -10.88 14.22
N PHE A 113 7.38 -9.62 14.15
CA PHE A 113 7.53 -8.66 15.24
C PHE A 113 6.64 -8.97 16.44
N MET A 114 5.56 -9.74 16.26
CA MET A 114 4.79 -10.28 17.39
C MET A 114 5.61 -11.24 18.24
N THR A 115 6.56 -11.96 17.65
CA THR A 115 7.35 -13.01 18.33
C THR A 115 8.80 -12.61 18.59
N LYS A 116 9.32 -11.63 17.82
CA LYS A 116 10.68 -11.09 17.98
C LYS A 116 10.62 -9.58 17.86
N SER A 117 11.32 -8.87 18.75
CA SER A 117 11.40 -7.41 18.63
C SER A 117 12.16 -7.00 17.37
N PRO A 118 11.67 -5.97 16.64
CA PRO A 118 12.44 -5.33 15.56
C PRO A 118 13.63 -4.50 16.09
N VAL A 119 13.65 -4.19 17.39
CA VAL A 119 14.68 -3.41 18.05
C VAL A 119 15.40 -4.30 19.07
N GLU A 120 16.72 -4.32 18.99
CA GLU A 120 17.54 -5.11 19.90
C GLU A 120 17.35 -4.66 21.36
N GLY A 121 17.14 -5.60 22.26
CA GLY A 121 16.92 -5.34 23.68
C GLY A 121 15.48 -4.99 24.06
N GLU A 122 14.59 -4.78 23.11
CA GLU A 122 13.18 -4.57 23.38
C GLU A 122 12.39 -5.88 23.38
N LYS A 123 11.18 -5.82 23.94
CA LYS A 123 10.26 -6.96 23.98
C LYS A 123 9.55 -7.16 22.65
N PRO A 124 9.22 -8.41 22.29
CA PRO A 124 8.30 -8.70 21.21
C PRO A 124 6.97 -7.97 21.38
N TRP A 125 6.35 -7.59 20.27
CA TRP A 125 5.10 -6.82 20.34
C TRP A 125 3.95 -7.58 21.04
N LEU A 126 3.97 -8.91 21.03
CA LEU A 126 2.99 -9.72 21.78
C LEU A 126 3.00 -9.43 23.29
N GLU A 127 4.16 -9.08 23.86
CA GLU A 127 4.31 -8.76 25.27
C GLU A 127 3.92 -7.31 25.62
N VAL A 128 3.70 -6.47 24.62
CA VAL A 128 3.27 -5.08 24.82
C VAL A 128 1.75 -5.08 25.06
N LYS A 129 1.37 -4.69 26.28
CA LYS A 129 -0.06 -4.53 26.61
C LYS A 129 -0.64 -3.32 25.88
N ASN A 130 -1.89 -3.46 25.42
CA ASN A 130 -2.61 -2.39 24.72
C ASN A 130 -1.80 -1.82 23.52
N ARG A 131 -1.11 -2.71 22.78
CA ARG A 131 -0.34 -2.31 21.61
C ARG A 131 -1.23 -1.64 20.58
N LYS A 132 -0.73 -0.57 19.98
CA LYS A 132 -1.46 0.32 19.10
C LYS A 132 -0.81 0.42 17.72
N PHE A 133 -1.62 0.73 16.72
CA PHE A 133 -1.16 0.97 15.37
C PHE A 133 -1.90 2.15 14.75
N LEU A 134 -1.18 3.04 14.07
CA LEU A 134 -1.78 4.21 13.45
C LEU A 134 -2.33 3.82 12.07
N CYS A 135 -3.56 4.22 11.83
CA CYS A 135 -4.34 3.87 10.65
C CYS A 135 -4.87 5.13 9.96
N PRO A 136 -4.11 5.73 9.04
CA PRO A 136 -4.59 6.85 8.24
C PRO A 136 -5.86 6.46 7.47
N ALA A 137 -6.90 7.28 7.60
CA ALA A 137 -8.20 7.04 6.98
C ALA A 137 -8.73 8.31 6.28
N PRO A 138 -9.26 8.19 5.05
CA PRO A 138 -9.49 6.94 4.29
C PRO A 138 -8.20 6.21 3.93
N GLY A 139 -8.20 4.87 4.03
CA GLY A 139 -7.04 4.03 3.76
C GLY A 139 -7.45 2.65 3.24
N TYR A 140 -6.47 1.80 2.96
CA TYR A 140 -6.74 0.48 2.42
C TYR A 140 -7.11 -0.50 3.55
N ASP A 141 -8.36 -0.96 3.56
CA ASP A 141 -8.96 -1.79 4.61
C ASP A 141 -8.20 -3.09 4.91
N ARG A 142 -7.49 -3.65 3.90
CA ARG A 142 -6.72 -4.88 4.06
C ARG A 142 -5.51 -4.70 4.99
N HIS A 143 -4.91 -3.52 5.01
CA HIS A 143 -3.87 -3.19 5.98
C HIS A 143 -4.43 -3.21 7.40
N PHE A 144 -5.60 -2.59 7.59
CA PHE A 144 -6.27 -2.53 8.90
C PHE A 144 -6.65 -3.93 9.39
N GLY A 145 -7.13 -4.80 8.48
CA GLY A 145 -7.44 -6.19 8.79
C GLY A 145 -6.24 -6.99 9.31
N ILE A 146 -5.01 -6.68 8.90
CA ILE A 146 -3.80 -7.31 9.45
C ILE A 146 -3.62 -6.91 10.91
N THR A 147 -3.68 -5.62 11.23
CA THR A 147 -3.52 -5.13 12.61
C THR A 147 -4.66 -5.57 13.52
N GLU A 148 -5.90 -5.62 13.01
CA GLU A 148 -7.04 -6.18 13.73
C GLU A 148 -6.82 -7.66 14.08
N TYR A 149 -6.39 -8.47 13.10
CA TYR A 149 -6.09 -9.89 13.30
C TYR A 149 -5.09 -10.13 14.44
N PHE A 150 -4.06 -9.31 14.54
CA PHE A 150 -3.05 -9.40 15.62
C PHE A 150 -3.48 -8.68 16.90
N GLY A 151 -4.69 -8.16 16.99
CA GLY A 151 -5.25 -7.55 18.20
C GLY A 151 -4.61 -6.23 18.59
N PHE A 152 -4.25 -5.39 17.62
CA PHE A 152 -3.86 -4.01 17.88
C PHE A 152 -5.08 -3.12 18.07
N GLU A 153 -4.98 -2.18 19.00
CA GLU A 153 -5.86 -1.01 19.03
C GLU A 153 -5.49 -0.10 17.86
N MET A 154 -6.44 0.17 16.97
CA MET A 154 -6.22 1.01 15.79
C MET A 154 -6.58 2.45 16.09
N ILE A 155 -5.61 3.37 15.93
CA ILE A 155 -5.83 4.80 16.08
C ILE A 155 -5.99 5.40 14.69
N THR A 156 -7.14 5.99 14.43
CA THR A 156 -7.42 6.67 13.17
C THR A 156 -6.63 7.98 13.09
N ILE A 157 -5.89 8.16 12.00
CA ILE A 157 -5.20 9.41 11.66
C ILE A 157 -5.95 10.05 10.48
N PRO A 158 -6.40 11.31 10.60
CA PRO A 158 -7.03 12.02 9.49
C PRO A 158 -6.08 12.17 8.30
N MET A 159 -6.64 12.09 7.09
CA MET A 159 -5.92 12.45 5.86
C MET A 159 -6.12 13.92 5.54
N THR A 160 -5.04 14.59 5.16
CA THR A 160 -5.02 15.97 4.65
C THR A 160 -4.79 15.95 3.13
N SER A 161 -4.74 17.13 2.50
CA SER A 161 -4.39 17.25 1.08
C SER A 161 -2.95 16.84 0.76
N GLU A 162 -2.07 16.74 1.76
CA GLU A 162 -0.65 16.42 1.61
C GLU A 162 -0.27 15.04 2.15
N GLY A 163 -1.25 14.34 2.75
CA GLY A 163 -1.05 13.01 3.34
C GLY A 163 -1.67 12.90 4.74
N PRO A 164 -1.25 11.91 5.55
CA PRO A 164 -1.70 11.81 6.94
C PRO A 164 -1.36 13.07 7.75
N ASP A 165 -2.18 13.38 8.75
CA ASP A 165 -1.87 14.43 9.72
C ASP A 165 -0.63 14.05 10.53
N MET A 166 0.53 14.52 10.07
CA MET A 166 1.82 14.16 10.66
C MET A 166 2.09 14.87 11.98
N ASP A 167 1.48 16.00 12.25
CA ASP A 167 1.57 16.68 13.55
C ASP A 167 0.91 15.81 14.63
N MET A 168 -0.28 15.28 14.34
CA MET A 168 -0.95 14.32 15.22
C MET A 168 -0.14 13.02 15.38
N VAL A 169 0.45 12.51 14.30
CA VAL A 169 1.31 11.32 14.36
C VAL A 169 2.48 11.54 15.30
N GLU A 170 3.21 12.66 15.16
CA GLU A 170 4.37 12.99 15.98
C GLU A 170 4.00 13.14 17.47
N GLU A 171 2.90 13.82 17.77
CA GLU A 171 2.39 13.95 19.14
C GLU A 171 2.11 12.58 19.76
N LEU A 172 1.42 11.71 19.04
CA LEU A 172 1.06 10.38 19.53
C LEU A 172 2.28 9.49 19.75
N VAL A 173 3.19 9.39 18.80
CA VAL A 173 4.35 8.48 18.91
C VAL A 173 5.39 8.97 19.90
N SER A 174 5.48 10.28 20.16
CA SER A 174 6.39 10.85 21.15
C SER A 174 5.94 10.60 22.59
N THR A 175 4.65 10.33 22.80
CA THR A 175 4.04 10.21 24.13
C THR A 175 3.61 8.78 24.50
N ASP A 176 3.34 7.93 23.51
CA ASP A 176 2.83 6.57 23.73
C ASP A 176 3.73 5.49 23.11
N PRO A 177 4.58 4.83 23.91
CA PRO A 177 5.46 3.76 23.45
C PRO A 177 4.72 2.47 23.06
N ALA A 178 3.42 2.35 23.33
CA ALA A 178 2.61 1.23 22.88
C ALA A 178 2.26 1.28 21.38
N ILE A 179 2.45 2.43 20.74
CA ILE A 179 2.30 2.58 19.28
C ILE A 179 3.50 1.91 18.59
N LYS A 180 3.22 0.96 17.70
CA LYS A 180 4.24 0.11 17.07
C LYS A 180 4.47 0.37 15.60
N GLY A 181 3.59 1.12 14.95
CA GLY A 181 3.73 1.46 13.56
C GLY A 181 2.56 2.26 13.00
N ILE A 182 2.70 2.59 11.74
CA ILE A 182 1.70 3.29 10.95
C ILE A 182 1.56 2.61 9.58
N TRP A 183 0.34 2.43 9.10
CA TRP A 183 0.11 2.06 7.71
C TRP A 183 0.19 3.29 6.82
N CYS A 184 1.01 3.25 5.79
CA CYS A 184 1.04 4.31 4.79
C CYS A 184 1.32 3.75 3.39
N VAL A 185 0.82 4.45 2.38
CA VAL A 185 1.11 4.22 0.97
C VAL A 185 1.59 5.55 0.39
N PRO A 186 2.91 5.85 0.44
CA PRO A 186 3.44 7.18 0.12
C PRO A 186 3.25 7.61 -1.33
N LYS A 187 3.07 6.64 -2.24
CA LYS A 187 2.82 6.89 -3.67
C LYS A 187 1.59 6.11 -4.11
N TYR A 188 0.70 6.79 -4.82
CA TYR A 188 -0.52 6.18 -5.39
C TYR A 188 -1.38 5.51 -4.31
N SER A 189 -1.62 6.24 -3.24
CA SER A 189 -2.44 5.77 -2.12
C SER A 189 -3.83 5.33 -2.58
N ASN A 190 -4.44 4.44 -1.83
CA ASN A 190 -5.77 3.91 -2.09
C ASN A 190 -6.60 4.04 -0.79
N PRO A 191 -7.75 4.76 -0.81
CA PRO A 191 -8.44 5.34 -1.98
C PRO A 191 -8.02 6.76 -2.36
N GLN A 192 -7.10 7.40 -1.66
CA GLN A 192 -6.66 8.77 -1.89
C GLN A 192 -5.15 8.82 -2.18
#